data_ae2cb434f24b5af51b4aa01abe42602f
#
_entry.id   ae2cb434f24b5af51b4aa01abe42602f
#
_cell.length_a   1.000
_cell.length_b   1.000
_cell.length_c   1.000
_cell.angle_alpha   90.00
_cell.angle_beta   90.00
_cell.angle_gamma   90.00
#
_symmetry.space_group_name_H-M   'P 1'
#
loop_
_entity.id
_entity.type
_entity.pdbx_description
1 polymer ?
#
loop_
_entity_poly.entity_id
_entity_poly.type
_entity_poly.pdbx_seq_one_letter_code
_entity_poly.pdbx_strand_id
1 'polypeptide(L)'
;MLCLALVAAAPAAPKEAPKEAPRGAARQEPRAAISAVLDDWHKAAGAADEARYFGHFTADAVFMGTDATERWTRDEFRVWAKPFFARGKAWNFRAVSRNVSLSRDGAVAWFDEALDTPNMGPCRGSGVLVKEGGAWKIAHYNLSVPIPNELLPDFKGRIEAHLKQPAPAKGEPSRK
;
A
#
# COMPACT_ATOMS: atom_id res chain seq x y z
N MET A 1 -61.34 3.03 59.53
CA MET A 1 -60.21 3.90 59.30
C MET A 1 -59.19 3.09 58.55
N LEU A 2 -59.06 3.35 57.23
CA LEU A 2 -58.15 2.64 56.34
C LEU A 2 -56.94 3.55 56.05
N CYS A 3 -55.74 3.21 56.59
CA CYS A 3 -54.48 3.96 56.28
C CYS A 3 -53.91 3.49 54.98
N LEU A 4 -53.94 4.37 53.97
CA LEU A 4 -53.27 4.15 52.70
C LEU A 4 -51.77 4.58 52.85
N ALA A 5 -50.84 3.65 52.79
CA ALA A 5 -49.40 3.96 52.78
C ALA A 5 -48.96 4.29 51.35
N LEU A 6 -48.52 5.50 51.14
CA LEU A 6 -47.92 5.98 49.86
C LEU A 6 -46.46 5.56 49.81
N VAL A 7 -46.12 4.61 48.93
CA VAL A 7 -44.72 4.23 48.66
C VAL A 7 -44.19 5.18 47.59
N ALA A 8 -43.28 6.06 47.96
CA ALA A 8 -42.57 6.93 47.05
C ALA A 8 -41.45 6.15 46.35
N ALA A 9 -41.54 6.01 45.02
CA ALA A 9 -40.47 5.44 44.22
C ALA A 9 -39.31 6.45 44.07
N ALA A 10 -38.13 6.06 44.44
CA ALA A 10 -36.90 6.85 44.24
C ALA A 10 -36.57 6.99 42.72
N PRO A 11 -36.08 8.15 42.25
CA PRO A 11 -35.68 8.31 40.86
C PRO A 11 -34.43 7.48 40.56
N ALA A 12 -34.49 6.72 39.45
CA ALA A 12 -33.33 5.97 38.93
C ALA A 12 -32.22 6.92 38.52
N ALA A 13 -30.98 6.61 38.94
CA ALA A 13 -29.79 7.33 38.56
C ALA A 13 -29.58 7.30 37.02
N PRO A 14 -29.14 8.40 36.39
CA PRO A 14 -28.90 8.44 34.96
C PRO A 14 -27.75 7.45 34.61
N LYS A 15 -28.01 6.57 33.64
CA LYS A 15 -26.98 5.70 33.03
C LYS A 15 -25.93 6.60 32.39
N GLU A 16 -24.70 6.53 32.87
CA GLU A 16 -23.56 7.17 32.23
C GLU A 16 -23.47 6.69 30.78
N ALA A 17 -23.47 7.63 29.82
CA ALA A 17 -23.19 7.33 28.40
C ALA A 17 -21.75 6.79 28.23
N PRO A 18 -21.52 5.83 27.34
CA PRO A 18 -20.19 5.31 27.11
C PRO A 18 -19.25 6.46 26.73
N LYS A 19 -18.14 6.62 27.43
CA LYS A 19 -17.08 7.57 27.11
C LYS A 19 -16.60 7.30 25.68
N GLU A 20 -16.90 8.21 24.75
CA GLU A 20 -16.41 8.18 23.38
C GLU A 20 -14.88 8.22 23.42
N ALA A 21 -14.22 7.16 22.90
CA ALA A 21 -12.77 7.13 22.81
C ALA A 21 -12.27 8.32 21.96
N PRO A 22 -11.15 8.96 22.30
CA PRO A 22 -10.67 10.13 21.58
C PRO A 22 -10.55 9.81 20.07
N ARG A 23 -11.22 10.57 19.23
CA ARG A 23 -11.27 10.39 17.76
C ARG A 23 -9.88 10.27 17.11
N GLY A 24 -8.83 10.77 17.76
CA GLY A 24 -7.43 10.64 17.35
C GLY A 24 -6.89 9.21 17.47
N ALA A 25 -7.14 8.53 18.60
CA ALA A 25 -6.63 7.17 18.85
C ALA A 25 -7.31 6.13 17.93
N ALA A 26 -8.62 6.24 17.70
CA ALA A 26 -9.38 5.35 16.83
C ALA A 26 -8.95 5.42 15.34
N ARG A 27 -8.26 6.49 14.91
CA ARG A 27 -7.70 6.62 13.56
C ARG A 27 -6.23 6.23 13.46
N GLN A 28 -5.51 6.10 14.58
CA GLN A 28 -4.09 5.69 14.59
C GLN A 28 -3.92 4.19 14.44
N GLU A 29 -4.75 3.37 15.05
CA GLU A 29 -4.66 1.91 14.95
C GLU A 29 -4.75 1.37 13.51
N PRO A 30 -5.72 1.79 12.66
CA PRO A 30 -5.77 1.33 11.28
C PRO A 30 -4.55 1.76 10.46
N ARG A 31 -3.99 2.94 10.70
CA ARG A 31 -2.79 3.42 10.02
C ARG A 31 -1.57 2.59 10.37
N ALA A 32 -1.41 2.24 11.64
CA ALA A 32 -0.33 1.36 12.10
C ALA A 32 -0.47 -0.05 11.49
N ALA A 33 -1.69 -0.59 11.44
CA ALA A 33 -1.95 -1.88 10.82
C ALA A 33 -1.63 -1.90 9.31
N ILE A 34 -1.99 -0.82 8.58
CA ILE A 34 -1.66 -0.66 7.16
C ILE A 34 -0.15 -0.56 6.97
N SER A 35 0.54 0.23 7.79
CA SER A 35 2.00 0.34 7.74
C SER A 35 2.68 -1.00 7.98
N ALA A 36 2.17 -1.80 8.93
CA ALA A 36 2.69 -3.14 9.20
C ALA A 36 2.52 -4.09 8.00
N VAL A 37 1.37 -4.02 7.30
CA VAL A 37 1.14 -4.80 6.06
C VAL A 37 2.14 -4.41 4.97
N LEU A 38 2.37 -3.12 4.74
CA LEU A 38 3.31 -2.63 3.74
C LEU A 38 4.77 -2.99 4.09
N ASP A 39 5.14 -2.89 5.37
CA ASP A 39 6.47 -3.30 5.83
C ASP A 39 6.69 -4.81 5.66
N ASP A 40 5.68 -5.62 5.95
CA ASP A 40 5.72 -7.06 5.77
C ASP A 40 5.80 -7.45 4.30
N TRP A 41 5.09 -6.74 3.43
CA TRP A 41 5.15 -6.90 1.99
C TRP A 41 6.54 -6.60 1.42
N HIS A 42 7.19 -5.50 1.82
CA HIS A 42 8.57 -5.19 1.43
C HIS A 42 9.56 -6.23 1.96
N LYS A 43 9.39 -6.71 3.20
CA LYS A 43 10.21 -7.79 3.78
C LYS A 43 10.07 -9.09 3.02
N ALA A 44 8.86 -9.44 2.58
CA ALA A 44 8.61 -10.64 1.79
C ALA A 44 9.37 -10.62 0.46
N ALA A 45 9.43 -9.45 -0.22
CA ALA A 45 10.25 -9.27 -1.42
C ALA A 45 11.75 -9.46 -1.15
N GLY A 46 12.26 -8.83 -0.09
CA GLY A 46 13.66 -8.95 0.31
C GLY A 46 14.07 -10.37 0.71
N ALA A 47 13.13 -11.15 1.25
CA ALA A 47 13.32 -12.56 1.61
C ALA A 47 13.04 -13.54 0.46
N ALA A 48 12.63 -13.04 -0.72
CA ALA A 48 12.17 -13.84 -1.85
C ALA A 48 11.03 -14.82 -1.51
N ASP A 49 10.19 -14.44 -0.54
CA ASP A 49 8.98 -15.17 -0.17
C ASP A 49 7.82 -14.80 -1.10
N GLU A 50 7.75 -15.47 -2.25
CA GLU A 50 6.75 -15.21 -3.30
C GLU A 50 5.32 -15.36 -2.76
N ALA A 51 5.04 -16.42 -2.01
CA ALA A 51 3.70 -16.70 -1.53
C ALA A 51 3.21 -15.60 -0.58
N ARG A 52 4.06 -15.18 0.35
CA ARG A 52 3.78 -14.08 1.30
C ARG A 52 3.64 -12.75 0.57
N TYR A 53 4.53 -12.45 -0.36
CA TYR A 53 4.50 -11.21 -1.15
C TYR A 53 3.17 -11.05 -1.89
N PHE A 54 2.80 -12.04 -2.71
CA PHE A 54 1.55 -12.02 -3.48
C PHE A 54 0.30 -12.23 -2.62
N GLY A 55 0.46 -12.80 -1.43
CA GLY A 55 -0.60 -12.92 -0.43
C GLY A 55 -1.10 -11.58 0.13
N HIS A 56 -0.33 -10.51 -0.01
CA HIS A 56 -0.73 -9.16 0.39
C HIS A 56 -1.65 -8.46 -0.62
N PHE A 57 -1.75 -8.96 -1.86
CA PHE A 57 -2.60 -8.36 -2.89
C PHE A 57 -4.03 -8.89 -2.87
N THR A 58 -4.97 -8.07 -3.33
CA THR A 58 -6.30 -8.55 -3.73
C THR A 58 -6.21 -9.41 -4.99
N ALA A 59 -7.25 -10.16 -5.29
CA ALA A 59 -7.28 -11.02 -6.50
C ALA A 59 -7.17 -10.21 -7.79
N ASP A 60 -7.75 -9.03 -7.81
CA ASP A 60 -7.85 -8.09 -8.95
C ASP A 60 -6.85 -6.93 -8.88
N ALA A 61 -5.86 -7.02 -7.99
CA ALA A 61 -4.88 -5.95 -7.80
C ALA A 61 -4.14 -5.60 -9.09
N VAL A 62 -3.78 -4.32 -9.19
CA VAL A 62 -2.96 -3.77 -10.27
C VAL A 62 -1.63 -3.31 -9.71
N PHE A 63 -0.54 -3.75 -10.33
CA PHE A 63 0.82 -3.28 -10.07
C PHE A 63 1.31 -2.46 -11.27
N MET A 64 1.83 -1.27 -11.01
CA MET A 64 2.49 -0.41 -12.00
C MET A 64 3.96 -0.25 -11.60
N GLY A 65 4.84 -0.65 -12.52
CA GLY A 65 6.29 -0.49 -12.35
C GLY A 65 6.77 0.89 -12.78
N THR A 66 8.09 1.02 -12.93
CA THR A 66 8.74 2.30 -13.25
C THR A 66 8.72 2.63 -14.74
N ASP A 67 8.45 1.67 -15.62
CA ASP A 67 8.31 1.88 -17.06
C ASP A 67 6.84 2.09 -17.43
N ALA A 68 6.55 2.96 -18.39
CA ALA A 68 5.19 3.29 -18.80
C ALA A 68 4.40 2.08 -19.35
N THR A 69 5.08 1.04 -19.79
CA THR A 69 4.48 -0.22 -20.27
C THR A 69 4.22 -1.23 -19.16
N GLU A 70 4.77 -1.01 -17.97
CA GLU A 70 4.70 -1.91 -16.82
C GLU A 70 3.41 -1.71 -16.04
N ARG A 71 2.31 -2.20 -16.58
CA ARG A 71 1.01 -2.28 -15.89
C ARG A 71 0.50 -3.71 -15.97
N TRP A 72 0.45 -4.37 -14.81
CA TRP A 72 0.08 -5.78 -14.70
C TRP A 72 -1.08 -5.97 -13.73
N THR A 73 -1.91 -6.96 -14.00
CA THR A 73 -2.73 -7.61 -12.97
C THR A 73 -1.81 -8.34 -12.00
N ARG A 74 -2.30 -8.69 -10.81
CA ARG A 74 -1.55 -9.47 -9.81
C ARG A 74 -0.92 -10.73 -10.42
N ASP A 75 -1.69 -11.48 -11.21
CA ASP A 75 -1.26 -12.76 -11.73
C ASP A 75 -0.22 -12.61 -12.87
N GLU A 76 -0.38 -11.61 -13.75
CA GLU A 76 0.65 -11.26 -14.75
C GLU A 76 1.95 -10.81 -14.07
N PHE A 77 1.84 -9.97 -13.04
CA PHE A 77 3.00 -9.54 -12.26
C PHE A 77 3.69 -10.72 -11.57
N ARG A 78 2.93 -11.68 -11.04
CA ARG A 78 3.48 -12.88 -10.43
C ARG A 78 4.27 -13.73 -11.43
N VAL A 79 3.74 -13.90 -12.65
CA VAL A 79 4.44 -14.61 -13.73
C VAL A 79 5.74 -13.90 -14.10
N TRP A 80 5.70 -12.58 -14.28
CA TRP A 80 6.88 -11.78 -14.59
C TRP A 80 7.91 -11.80 -13.45
N ALA A 81 7.48 -11.74 -12.21
CA ALA A 81 8.35 -11.69 -11.03
C ALA A 81 8.99 -13.04 -10.67
N LYS A 82 8.41 -14.16 -11.12
CA LYS A 82 8.84 -15.52 -10.75
C LYS A 82 10.34 -15.77 -10.87
N PRO A 83 11.07 -15.38 -11.94
CA PRO A 83 12.52 -15.59 -12.04
C PRO A 83 13.31 -14.84 -10.97
N PHE A 84 12.80 -13.70 -10.48
CA PHE A 84 13.46 -12.91 -9.44
C PHE A 84 13.33 -13.59 -8.07
N PHE A 85 12.12 -14.07 -7.73
CA PHE A 85 11.90 -14.84 -6.50
C PHE A 85 12.68 -16.17 -6.51
N ALA A 86 12.75 -16.87 -7.65
CA ALA A 86 13.46 -18.14 -7.79
C ALA A 86 14.99 -18.01 -7.55
N ARG A 87 15.57 -16.82 -7.72
CA ARG A 87 16.99 -16.56 -7.43
C ARG A 87 17.29 -16.33 -5.94
N GLY A 88 16.28 -16.44 -5.06
CA GLY A 88 16.42 -16.22 -3.62
C GLY A 88 16.57 -14.76 -3.21
N LYS A 89 16.40 -13.82 -4.15
CA LYS A 89 16.45 -12.38 -3.88
C LYS A 89 15.66 -11.65 -4.96
N ALA A 90 14.51 -11.09 -4.63
CA ALA A 90 13.71 -10.31 -5.57
C ALA A 90 14.21 -8.84 -5.60
N TRP A 91 13.65 -7.99 -4.77
CA TRP A 91 14.05 -6.57 -4.62
C TRP A 91 14.01 -6.18 -3.16
N ASN A 92 14.76 -5.13 -2.84
CA ASN A 92 14.87 -4.66 -1.47
C ASN A 92 14.53 -3.17 -1.44
N PHE A 93 13.38 -2.85 -0.87
CA PHE A 93 12.92 -1.48 -0.61
C PHE A 93 12.89 -1.22 0.88
N ARG A 94 13.36 -0.06 1.27
CA ARG A 94 13.28 0.46 2.63
C ARG A 94 12.43 1.72 2.61
N ALA A 95 11.30 1.70 3.31
CA ALA A 95 10.49 2.91 3.51
C ALA A 95 11.26 3.91 4.39
N VAL A 96 11.48 5.12 3.87
CA VAL A 96 12.09 6.24 4.57
C VAL A 96 11.02 7.03 5.32
N SER A 97 9.89 7.23 4.67
CA SER A 97 8.69 7.85 5.24
C SER A 97 7.45 7.29 4.57
N ARG A 98 6.31 7.34 5.27
CA ARG A 98 5.02 6.89 4.75
C ARG A 98 3.89 7.75 5.30
N ASN A 99 3.00 8.15 4.41
CA ASN A 99 1.75 8.80 4.75
C ASN A 99 0.59 7.85 4.43
N VAL A 100 -0.35 7.69 5.36
CA VAL A 100 -1.53 6.84 5.18
C VAL A 100 -2.78 7.66 5.44
N SER A 101 -3.73 7.59 4.54
CA SER A 101 -5.06 8.18 4.64
C SER A 101 -6.13 7.10 4.55
N LEU A 102 -7.29 7.36 5.15
CA LEU A 102 -8.41 6.43 5.22
C LEU A 102 -9.68 7.08 4.69
N SER A 103 -10.52 6.31 4.02
CA SER A 103 -11.89 6.67 3.72
C SER A 103 -12.70 6.90 5.01
N ARG A 104 -13.86 7.57 4.89
CA ARG A 104 -14.70 7.89 6.05
C ARG A 104 -15.23 6.64 6.75
N ASP A 105 -15.55 5.61 5.98
CA ASP A 105 -16.04 4.32 6.46
C ASP A 105 -14.92 3.38 6.93
N GLY A 106 -13.66 3.75 6.72
CA GLY A 106 -12.50 2.95 7.12
C GLY A 106 -12.30 1.66 6.30
N ALA A 107 -12.96 1.53 5.15
CA ALA A 107 -12.86 0.33 4.30
C ALA A 107 -11.75 0.43 3.24
N VAL A 108 -11.36 1.65 2.88
CA VAL A 108 -10.32 1.94 1.89
C VAL A 108 -9.25 2.83 2.52
N ALA A 109 -8.01 2.55 2.19
CA ALA A 109 -6.87 3.40 2.53
C ALA A 109 -6.07 3.71 1.26
N TRP A 110 -5.45 4.88 1.23
CA TRP A 110 -4.42 5.21 0.24
C TRP A 110 -3.18 5.69 0.96
N PHE A 111 -2.05 5.46 0.32
CA PHE A 111 -0.76 5.82 0.89
C PHE A 111 0.20 6.32 -0.17
N ASP A 112 1.20 7.05 0.28
CA ASP A 112 2.45 7.31 -0.43
C ASP A 112 3.61 7.05 0.51
N GLU A 113 4.74 6.62 -0.06
CA GLU A 113 5.96 6.36 0.68
C GLU A 113 7.20 6.79 -0.11
N ALA A 114 8.13 7.44 0.58
CA ALA A 114 9.48 7.61 0.09
C ALA A 114 10.24 6.30 0.34
N LEU A 115 10.86 5.78 -0.72
CA LEU A 115 11.59 4.52 -0.70
C LEU A 115 13.05 4.75 -1.04
N ASP A 116 13.90 3.94 -0.44
CA ASP A 116 15.30 3.80 -0.77
C ASP A 116 15.58 2.36 -1.21
N THR A 117 16.36 2.21 -2.26
CA THR A 117 16.76 0.91 -2.80
C THR A 117 18.15 0.98 -3.41
N PRO A 118 18.97 -0.06 -3.26
CA PRO A 118 20.34 -0.05 -3.79
C PRO A 118 20.45 0.14 -5.32
N ASN A 119 19.40 -0.24 -6.06
CA ASN A 119 19.47 -0.31 -7.52
C ASN A 119 18.98 0.94 -8.25
N MET A 120 18.09 1.73 -7.62
CA MET A 120 17.43 2.86 -8.28
C MET A 120 17.57 4.17 -7.49
N GLY A 121 18.14 4.12 -6.27
CA GLY A 121 18.21 5.26 -5.37
C GLY A 121 16.83 5.66 -4.84
N PRO A 122 16.56 6.97 -4.66
CA PRO A 122 15.28 7.43 -4.15
C PRO A 122 14.12 7.10 -5.08
N CYS A 123 13.14 6.38 -4.55
CA CYS A 123 11.91 6.00 -5.25
C CYS A 123 10.67 6.51 -4.50
N ARG A 124 9.55 6.46 -5.14
CA ARG A 124 8.24 6.70 -4.54
C ARG A 124 7.32 5.52 -4.81
N GLY A 125 6.78 4.94 -3.74
CA GLY A 125 5.65 4.03 -3.80
C GLY A 125 4.36 4.79 -3.49
N SER A 126 3.28 4.43 -4.14
CA SER A 126 1.93 4.88 -3.78
C SER A 126 0.91 3.82 -4.12
N GLY A 127 -0.21 3.81 -3.41
CA GLY A 127 -1.19 2.78 -3.67
C GLY A 127 -2.45 2.89 -2.84
N VAL A 128 -3.29 1.88 -3.04
CA VAL A 128 -4.58 1.73 -2.38
C VAL A 128 -4.63 0.36 -1.72
N LEU A 129 -5.10 0.34 -0.47
CA LEU A 129 -5.48 -0.88 0.21
C LEU A 129 -6.99 -0.90 0.45
N VAL A 130 -7.55 -2.09 0.42
CA VAL A 130 -8.94 -2.35 0.78
C VAL A 130 -8.99 -3.37 1.91
N LYS A 131 -10.07 -3.34 2.69
CA LYS A 131 -10.28 -4.29 3.79
C LYS A 131 -11.10 -5.46 3.30
N GLU A 132 -10.49 -6.63 3.20
CA GLU A 132 -11.15 -7.89 2.80
C GLU A 132 -11.09 -8.89 3.96
N GLY A 133 -12.23 -9.41 4.39
CA GLY A 133 -12.30 -10.39 5.46
C GLY A 133 -11.66 -9.92 6.78
N GLY A 134 -11.63 -8.63 7.03
CA GLY A 134 -10.98 -8.02 8.19
C GLY A 134 -9.48 -7.72 8.02
N ALA A 135 -8.84 -8.20 6.97
CA ALA A 135 -7.43 -7.93 6.65
C ALA A 135 -7.28 -6.82 5.61
N TRP A 136 -6.19 -6.05 5.70
CA TRP A 136 -5.83 -5.08 4.68
C TRP A 136 -5.11 -5.77 3.53
N LYS A 137 -5.53 -5.49 2.29
CA LYS A 137 -4.95 -6.02 1.04
C LYS A 137 -4.63 -4.88 0.09
N ILE A 138 -3.53 -4.99 -0.63
CA ILE A 138 -3.12 -4.05 -1.66
C ILE A 138 -3.97 -4.29 -2.91
N ALA A 139 -4.78 -3.30 -3.29
CA ALA A 139 -5.59 -3.33 -4.51
C ALA A 139 -4.90 -2.61 -5.68
N HIS A 140 -4.05 -1.65 -5.37
CA HIS A 140 -3.28 -0.92 -6.38
C HIS A 140 -1.93 -0.50 -5.80
N TYR A 141 -0.87 -0.62 -6.60
CA TYR A 141 0.45 -0.08 -6.28
C TYR A 141 1.10 0.53 -7.51
N ASN A 142 1.75 1.66 -7.33
CA ASN A 142 2.57 2.32 -8.34
C ASN A 142 3.94 2.64 -7.77
N LEU A 143 4.99 2.17 -8.45
CA LEU A 143 6.37 2.50 -8.18
C LEU A 143 6.85 3.55 -9.19
N SER A 144 7.54 4.58 -8.73
CA SER A 144 8.12 5.60 -9.59
C SER A 144 9.50 6.02 -9.11
N VAL A 145 10.33 6.48 -10.03
CA VAL A 145 11.59 7.18 -9.74
C VAL A 145 11.34 8.66 -9.95
N PRO A 146 11.23 9.46 -8.88
CA PRO A 146 11.03 10.91 -8.99
C PRO A 146 12.24 11.57 -9.65
N ILE A 147 12.00 12.38 -10.67
CA ILE A 147 13.04 13.17 -11.33
C ILE A 147 13.01 14.57 -10.75
N PRO A 148 14.14 15.12 -10.24
CA PRO A 148 14.23 16.52 -9.85
C PRO A 148 13.82 17.46 -11.02
N ASN A 149 13.06 18.50 -10.71
CA ASN A 149 12.52 19.40 -11.74
C ASN A 149 13.60 20.03 -12.62
N GLU A 150 14.77 20.29 -12.06
CA GLU A 150 15.93 20.87 -12.76
C GLU A 150 16.49 19.95 -13.84
N LEU A 151 16.32 18.62 -13.66
CA LEU A 151 16.80 17.59 -14.59
C LEU A 151 15.73 17.19 -15.62
N LEU A 152 14.49 17.61 -15.42
CA LEU A 152 13.36 17.17 -16.25
C LEU A 152 13.54 17.47 -17.76
N PRO A 153 14.09 18.66 -18.18
CA PRO A 153 14.33 18.94 -19.61
C PRO A 153 15.27 17.93 -20.27
N ASP A 154 16.36 17.54 -19.58
CA ASP A 154 17.33 16.59 -20.10
C ASP A 154 16.74 15.19 -20.21
N PHE A 155 15.99 14.75 -19.17
CA PHE A 155 15.32 13.46 -19.20
C PHE A 155 14.25 13.40 -20.29
N LYS A 156 13.47 14.47 -20.48
CA LYS A 156 12.49 14.56 -21.57
C LYS A 156 13.16 14.31 -22.92
N GLY A 157 14.27 15.00 -23.21
CA GLY A 157 15.00 14.82 -24.47
C GLY A 157 15.50 13.38 -24.67
N ARG A 158 16.02 12.74 -23.61
CA ARG A 158 16.49 11.35 -23.65
C ARG A 158 15.33 10.36 -23.86
N ILE A 159 14.20 10.56 -23.20
CA ILE A 159 13.00 9.73 -23.35
C ILE A 159 12.48 9.86 -24.79
N GLU A 160 12.33 11.07 -25.32
CA GLU A 160 11.87 11.31 -26.69
C GLU A 160 12.80 10.67 -27.73
N ALA A 161 14.11 10.76 -27.51
CA ALA A 161 15.10 10.09 -28.38
C ALA A 161 15.00 8.57 -28.31
N HIS A 162 14.80 8.00 -27.13
CA HIS A 162 14.63 6.56 -26.92
C HIS A 162 13.34 6.05 -27.61
N LEU A 163 12.24 6.75 -27.46
CA LEU A 163 10.93 6.35 -28.05
C LEU A 163 10.91 6.43 -29.58
N LYS A 164 11.82 7.18 -30.20
CA LYS A 164 12.00 7.22 -31.66
C LYS A 164 12.83 6.06 -32.21
N GLN A 165 13.50 5.29 -31.34
CA GLN A 165 14.26 4.12 -31.79
C GLN A 165 13.29 2.97 -32.13
N PRO A 166 13.57 2.18 -33.18
CA PRO A 166 12.77 0.99 -33.45
C PRO A 166 12.83 0.06 -32.23
N ALA A 167 11.67 -0.51 -31.89
CA ALA A 167 11.61 -1.48 -30.80
C ALA A 167 12.64 -2.60 -31.00
N PRO A 168 13.39 -3.03 -29.97
CA PRO A 168 14.31 -4.15 -30.09
C PRO A 168 13.56 -5.37 -30.62
N ALA A 169 14.21 -6.14 -31.50
CA ALA A 169 13.63 -7.35 -32.07
C ALA A 169 13.14 -8.26 -30.91
N LYS A 170 11.90 -8.79 -31.05
CA LYS A 170 11.32 -9.70 -30.07
C LYS A 170 12.30 -10.85 -29.80
N GLY A 171 12.91 -10.90 -28.63
CA GLY A 171 13.84 -11.95 -28.21
C GLY A 171 15.08 -11.49 -27.44
N GLU A 172 15.44 -10.22 -27.47
CA GLU A 172 16.50 -9.73 -26.57
C GLU A 172 15.92 -9.38 -25.18
N PRO A 173 16.45 -9.98 -24.10
CA PRO A 173 16.02 -9.58 -22.77
C PRO A 173 16.41 -8.12 -22.56
N SER A 174 15.43 -7.30 -22.19
CA SER A 174 15.67 -5.93 -21.72
C SER A 174 16.79 -5.94 -20.69
N ARG A 175 17.88 -5.21 -20.93
CA ARG A 175 18.98 -5.05 -19.96
C ARG A 175 18.42 -4.28 -18.76
N LYS A 176 18.00 -5.03 -17.73
CA LYS A 176 17.72 -4.51 -16.38
C LYS A 176 18.83 -4.90 -15.44
#